data_bd9d0c939e5b9908d9ad6f08540cf287
#
_entry.id   bd9d0c939e5b9908d9ad6f08540cf287
#
_cell.length_a   1.000
_cell.length_b   1.000
_cell.length_c   1.000
_cell.angle_alpha   90.00
_cell.angle_beta   90.00
_cell.angle_gamma   90.00
#
_symmetry.space_group_name_H-M   'P 1'
#
loop_
_entity.id
_entity.type
_entity.pdbx_description
1 polymer ?
#
loop_
_entity_poly.entity_id
_entity_poly.type
_entity_poly.pdbx_seq_one_letter_code
_entity_poly.pdbx_strand_id
1 'polypeptide(L)'
;MFKTVREIILTSDAMSAILYPTVLVAEDSVDTRTMLKRAFELKGYGVFEAEDGRQALEIAKRHRPSLIVIDLNMPVLDGLETVRNYRRIEGEGVHTPIIAITAYDVYGMEEAALETGCNIYLSKPINLEELDRAVKSLGFLV
;
A
#
# COMPACT_ATOMS: atom_id res chain seq x y z
N MET A 1 35.71 -4.85 -13.59
CA MET A 1 35.14 -3.62 -14.14
C MET A 1 33.97 -3.18 -13.30
N PHE A 2 33.86 -1.90 -13.06
CA PHE A 2 32.87 -1.37 -12.12
C PHE A 2 31.52 -1.19 -12.77
N LYS A 3 30.47 -1.59 -12.07
CA LYS A 3 29.10 -1.30 -12.48
C LYS A 3 28.79 0.17 -12.20
N THR A 4 27.97 0.78 -13.03
CA THR A 4 27.46 2.13 -12.76
C THR A 4 26.51 2.07 -11.56
N VAL A 5 26.29 3.21 -10.91
CA VAL A 5 25.33 3.31 -9.81
C VAL A 5 23.95 2.85 -10.27
N ARG A 6 23.56 3.23 -11.50
CA ARG A 6 22.29 2.83 -12.09
C ARG A 6 22.15 1.31 -12.25
N GLU A 7 23.20 0.64 -12.71
CA GLU A 7 23.22 -0.82 -12.87
C GLU A 7 23.09 -1.54 -11.52
N ILE A 8 23.81 -1.05 -10.51
CA ILE A 8 23.74 -1.59 -9.16
C ILE A 8 22.31 -1.45 -8.60
N ILE A 9 21.70 -0.28 -8.79
CA ILE A 9 20.36 0.02 -8.34
C ILE A 9 19.34 -0.90 -9.00
N LEU A 10 19.43 -1.09 -10.32
CA LEU A 10 18.50 -1.92 -11.08
C LEU A 10 18.62 -3.42 -10.74
N THR A 11 19.75 -3.87 -10.23
CA THR A 11 19.94 -5.27 -9.84
C THR A 11 19.57 -5.54 -8.39
N SER A 12 19.24 -4.51 -7.61
CA SER A 12 18.81 -4.65 -6.22
C SER A 12 17.31 -4.40 -6.10
N ASP A 13 16.53 -5.41 -5.66
CA ASP A 13 15.10 -5.27 -5.44
C ASP A 13 14.78 -4.17 -4.43
N ALA A 14 15.57 -4.08 -3.36
CA ALA A 14 15.37 -3.06 -2.32
C ALA A 14 15.61 -1.65 -2.87
N MET A 15 16.67 -1.47 -3.66
CA MET A 15 16.99 -0.17 -4.26
C MET A 15 15.97 0.19 -5.35
N SER A 16 15.52 -0.79 -6.13
CA SER A 16 14.49 -0.59 -7.13
C SER A 16 13.18 -0.12 -6.49
N ALA A 17 12.82 -0.71 -5.35
CA ALA A 17 11.62 -0.31 -4.61
C ALA A 17 11.70 1.12 -4.07
N ILE A 18 12.89 1.63 -3.74
CA ILE A 18 13.09 3.00 -3.28
C ILE A 18 13.03 4.00 -4.43
N LEU A 19 13.66 3.69 -5.56
CA LEU A 19 13.76 4.60 -6.71
C LEU A 19 12.57 4.55 -7.65
N TYR A 20 11.94 3.38 -7.77
CA TYR A 20 10.79 3.14 -8.64
C TYR A 20 9.70 2.43 -7.84
N PRO A 21 9.19 3.09 -6.80
CA PRO A 21 8.22 2.42 -5.93
C PRO A 21 6.91 2.16 -6.67
N THR A 22 6.29 1.05 -6.29
CA THR A 22 4.95 0.71 -6.76
C THR A 22 4.01 0.69 -5.57
N VAL A 23 2.78 1.09 -5.79
CA VAL A 23 1.74 1.05 -4.77
C VAL A 23 0.53 0.29 -5.27
N LEU A 24 -0.03 -0.54 -4.42
CA LEU A 24 -1.33 -1.16 -4.66
C LEU A 24 -2.37 -0.32 -3.93
N VAL A 25 -3.33 0.21 -4.68
CA VAL A 25 -4.47 0.95 -4.13
C VAL A 25 -5.70 0.03 -4.21
N ALA A 26 -6.13 -0.44 -3.06
CA ALA A 26 -7.30 -1.31 -2.93
C ALA A 26 -8.46 -0.51 -2.35
N GLU A 27 -9.43 -0.18 -3.19
CA GLU A 27 -10.54 0.70 -2.86
C GLU A 27 -11.70 0.44 -3.82
N ASP A 28 -12.89 0.20 -3.29
CA ASP A 28 -14.06 -0.08 -4.12
C ASP A 28 -14.69 1.17 -4.75
N SER A 29 -14.55 2.33 -4.11
CA SER A 29 -15.02 3.60 -4.68
C SER A 29 -14.14 4.02 -5.85
N VAL A 30 -14.73 4.14 -7.04
CA VAL A 30 -14.01 4.59 -8.24
C VAL A 30 -13.39 5.96 -8.04
N ASP A 31 -14.14 6.90 -7.44
CA ASP A 31 -13.67 8.27 -7.23
C ASP A 31 -12.47 8.32 -6.29
N THR A 32 -12.55 7.64 -5.16
CA THR A 32 -11.44 7.59 -4.19
C THR A 32 -10.24 6.88 -4.77
N ARG A 33 -10.47 5.76 -5.46
CA ARG A 33 -9.38 4.99 -6.08
C ARG A 33 -8.66 5.82 -7.14
N THR A 34 -9.41 6.52 -7.99
CA THR A 34 -8.85 7.39 -9.03
C THR A 34 -8.05 8.53 -8.42
N MET A 35 -8.56 9.16 -7.37
CA MET A 35 -7.85 10.22 -6.66
C MET A 35 -6.53 9.73 -6.10
N LEU A 36 -6.53 8.60 -5.43
CA LEU A 36 -5.31 8.02 -4.85
C LEU A 36 -4.30 7.63 -5.94
N LYS A 37 -4.78 6.99 -7.00
CA LYS A 37 -3.94 6.63 -8.14
C LYS A 37 -3.22 7.86 -8.68
N ARG A 38 -3.97 8.94 -8.94
CA ARG A 38 -3.40 10.15 -9.50
C ARG A 38 -2.38 10.79 -8.54
N ALA A 39 -2.71 10.82 -7.26
CA ALA A 39 -1.80 11.36 -6.24
C ALA A 39 -0.46 10.62 -6.23
N PHE A 40 -0.47 9.30 -6.30
CA PHE A 40 0.75 8.51 -6.33
C PHE A 40 1.49 8.62 -7.66
N GLU A 41 0.78 8.61 -8.78
CA GLU A 41 1.41 8.77 -10.09
C GLU A 41 2.16 10.09 -10.22
N LEU A 42 1.60 11.17 -9.69
CA LEU A 42 2.24 12.48 -9.68
C LEU A 42 3.54 12.50 -8.87
N LYS A 43 3.71 11.57 -7.96
CA LYS A 43 4.93 11.41 -7.16
C LYS A 43 5.92 10.42 -7.76
N GLY A 44 5.60 9.85 -8.91
CA GLY A 44 6.48 8.92 -9.61
C GLY A 44 6.26 7.45 -9.27
N TYR A 45 5.18 7.11 -8.56
CA TYR A 45 4.87 5.71 -8.27
C TYR A 45 4.21 5.03 -9.46
N GLY A 46 4.54 3.74 -9.66
CA GLY A 46 3.69 2.86 -10.46
C GLY A 46 2.50 2.44 -9.60
N VAL A 47 1.30 2.43 -10.16
CA VAL A 47 0.08 2.16 -9.39
C VAL A 47 -0.64 0.93 -9.93
N PHE A 48 -0.93 0.00 -9.03
CA PHE A 48 -1.85 -1.12 -9.28
C PHE A 48 -3.16 -0.80 -8.57
N GLU A 49 -4.27 -1.17 -9.19
CA GLU A 49 -5.60 -0.91 -8.64
C GLU A 49 -6.33 -2.21 -8.35
N ALA A 50 -7.05 -2.26 -7.25
CA ALA A 50 -7.94 -3.35 -6.90
C ALA A 50 -9.27 -2.79 -6.40
N GLU A 51 -10.36 -3.43 -6.78
CA GLU A 51 -11.71 -3.03 -6.41
C GLU A 51 -12.24 -3.78 -5.18
N ASP A 52 -11.61 -4.88 -4.84
CA ASP A 52 -11.99 -5.71 -3.70
C ASP A 52 -10.76 -6.44 -3.13
N GLY A 53 -10.98 -7.11 -2.01
CA GLY A 53 -9.88 -7.76 -1.29
C GLY A 53 -9.28 -8.95 -2.02
N ARG A 54 -10.07 -9.67 -2.82
CA ARG A 54 -9.57 -10.79 -3.61
C ARG A 54 -8.60 -10.31 -4.70
N GLN A 55 -9.02 -9.29 -5.44
CA GLN A 55 -8.16 -8.67 -6.44
C GLN A 55 -6.87 -8.14 -5.79
N ALA A 56 -7.00 -7.51 -4.62
CA ALA A 56 -5.84 -6.98 -3.90
C ALA A 56 -4.83 -8.08 -3.57
N LEU A 57 -5.30 -9.23 -3.08
CA LEU A 57 -4.41 -10.35 -2.78
C LEU A 57 -3.73 -10.90 -4.03
N GLU A 58 -4.46 -11.06 -5.12
CA GLU A 58 -3.90 -11.56 -6.38
C GLU A 58 -2.82 -10.63 -6.91
N ILE A 59 -3.09 -9.33 -6.90
CA ILE A 59 -2.14 -8.32 -7.36
C ILE A 59 -0.91 -8.29 -6.46
N ALA A 60 -1.11 -8.29 -5.15
CA ALA A 60 0.00 -8.27 -4.19
C ALA A 60 0.91 -9.47 -4.36
N LYS A 61 0.35 -10.65 -4.57
CA LYS A 61 1.13 -11.87 -4.81
C LYS A 61 1.93 -11.81 -6.10
N ARG A 62 1.31 -11.31 -7.17
CA ARG A 62 1.91 -11.29 -8.51
C ARG A 62 2.95 -10.19 -8.67
N HIS A 63 2.64 -8.99 -8.19
CA HIS A 63 3.44 -7.80 -8.48
C HIS A 63 4.29 -7.32 -7.33
N ARG A 64 4.07 -7.79 -6.13
CA ARG A 64 4.84 -7.43 -4.93
C ARG A 64 5.05 -5.92 -4.80
N PRO A 65 3.98 -5.16 -4.57
CA PRO A 65 4.10 -3.70 -4.48
C PRO A 65 5.00 -3.28 -3.31
N SER A 66 5.58 -2.09 -3.43
CA SER A 66 6.41 -1.50 -2.38
C SER A 66 5.58 -0.99 -1.21
N LEU A 67 4.32 -0.67 -1.47
CA LEU A 67 3.38 -0.08 -0.51
C LEU A 67 1.97 -0.55 -0.85
N ILE A 68 1.16 -0.78 0.17
CA ILE A 68 -0.27 -1.08 -0.01
C ILE A 68 -1.08 -0.01 0.71
N VAL A 69 -2.04 0.59 0.01
CA VAL A 69 -3.07 1.45 0.60
C VAL A 69 -4.39 0.72 0.44
N ILE A 70 -5.05 0.40 1.54
CA ILE A 70 -6.22 -0.45 1.53
C ILE A 70 -7.38 0.13 2.33
N ASP A 71 -8.56 0.20 1.71
CA ASP A 71 -9.80 0.52 2.40
C ASP A 71 -10.23 -0.72 3.21
N LEU A 72 -10.51 -0.53 4.48
CA LEU A 72 -10.94 -1.62 5.35
C LEU A 72 -12.38 -2.07 5.08
N ASN A 73 -13.16 -1.24 4.41
CA ASN A 73 -14.54 -1.57 4.04
C ASN A 73 -14.68 -1.82 2.55
N MET A 74 -14.40 -3.05 2.13
CA MET A 74 -14.53 -3.47 0.74
C MET A 74 -15.44 -4.69 0.63
N PRO A 75 -16.10 -4.86 -0.54
CA PRO A 75 -16.90 -6.06 -0.79
C PRO A 75 -16.03 -7.29 -1.02
N VAL A 76 -16.65 -8.45 -1.03
CA VAL A 76 -16.08 -9.78 -1.29
C VAL A 76 -15.18 -10.25 -0.15
N LEU A 77 -14.08 -9.55 0.08
CA LEU A 77 -13.16 -9.81 1.20
C LEU A 77 -12.81 -8.45 1.79
N ASP A 78 -13.18 -8.22 3.05
CA ASP A 78 -12.91 -6.93 3.69
C ASP A 78 -11.41 -6.68 3.88
N GLY A 79 -11.08 -5.42 4.17
CA GLY A 79 -9.69 -5.01 4.24
C GLY A 79 -8.89 -5.69 5.35
N LEU A 80 -9.49 -5.90 6.52
CA LEU A 80 -8.79 -6.57 7.64
C LEU A 80 -8.45 -8.02 7.26
N GLU A 81 -9.41 -8.73 6.68
CA GLU A 81 -9.19 -10.10 6.25
C GLU A 81 -8.15 -10.18 5.13
N THR A 82 -8.19 -9.20 4.22
CA THR A 82 -7.21 -9.09 3.14
C THR A 82 -5.80 -8.91 3.70
N VAL A 83 -5.63 -8.00 4.66
CA VAL A 83 -4.32 -7.77 5.29
C VAL A 83 -3.85 -9.02 6.03
N ARG A 84 -4.73 -9.67 6.77
CA ARG A 84 -4.40 -10.89 7.49
C ARG A 84 -3.90 -11.99 6.55
N ASN A 85 -4.60 -12.18 5.44
CA ASN A 85 -4.21 -13.17 4.44
C ASN A 85 -2.90 -12.78 3.74
N TYR A 86 -2.72 -11.51 3.42
CA TYR A 86 -1.47 -11.04 2.81
C TYR A 86 -0.27 -11.28 3.74
N ARG A 87 -0.40 -10.96 5.02
CA ARG A 87 0.69 -11.17 5.98
C ARG A 87 1.10 -12.64 6.10
N ARG A 88 0.16 -13.57 5.89
CA ARG A 88 0.46 -15.01 5.91
C ARG A 88 1.24 -15.46 4.68
N ILE A 89 1.04 -14.79 3.55
CA ILE A 89 1.63 -15.23 2.28
C ILE A 89 2.83 -14.40 1.84
N GLU A 90 3.08 -13.25 2.47
CA GLU A 90 4.28 -12.49 2.12
C GLU A 90 5.53 -13.26 2.54
N GLY A 91 6.61 -13.09 1.79
CA GLY A 91 7.82 -13.86 1.99
C GLY A 91 8.47 -13.59 3.34
N GLU A 92 9.23 -14.58 3.82
CA GLU A 92 10.02 -14.46 5.03
C GLU A 92 11.03 -13.31 4.87
N GLY A 93 11.11 -12.45 5.87
CA GLY A 93 11.96 -11.26 5.81
C GLY A 93 11.39 -10.10 5.01
N VAL A 94 10.21 -10.29 4.40
CA VAL A 94 9.52 -9.25 3.66
C VAL A 94 8.41 -8.68 4.56
N HIS A 95 8.39 -7.36 4.71
CA HIS A 95 7.33 -6.68 5.44
C HIS A 95 6.88 -5.45 4.66
N THR A 96 5.95 -5.67 3.74
CA THR A 96 5.41 -4.58 2.91
C THR A 96 4.63 -3.60 3.78
N PRO A 97 4.96 -2.31 3.76
CA PRO A 97 4.17 -1.31 4.49
C PRO A 97 2.72 -1.26 4.00
N ILE A 98 1.80 -1.16 4.93
CA ILE A 98 0.36 -1.10 4.65
C ILE A 98 -0.23 0.10 5.36
N ILE A 99 -0.87 0.98 4.59
CA ILE A 99 -1.67 2.09 5.10
C ILE A 99 -3.14 1.68 4.97
N ALA A 100 -3.82 1.56 6.09
CA ALA A 100 -5.25 1.29 6.12
C ALA A 100 -6.03 2.60 6.09
N ILE A 101 -7.10 2.65 5.31
CA ILE A 101 -8.02 3.78 5.28
C ILE A 101 -9.43 3.28 5.54
N THR A 102 -10.27 4.09 6.18
CA THR A 102 -11.65 3.72 6.43
C THR A 102 -12.55 4.94 6.63
N ALA A 103 -13.80 4.83 6.16
CA ALA A 103 -14.84 5.79 6.48
C ALA A 103 -15.46 5.53 7.86
N TYR A 104 -15.29 4.31 8.37
CA TYR A 104 -15.88 3.88 9.64
C TYR A 104 -14.84 3.92 10.76
N ASP A 105 -14.56 5.13 11.23
CA ASP A 105 -13.62 5.35 12.32
C ASP A 105 -14.35 5.12 13.66
N VAL A 106 -14.66 3.86 13.94
CA VAL A 106 -15.34 3.47 15.17
C VAL A 106 -14.32 3.03 16.22
N TYR A 107 -14.76 3.06 17.47
CA TYR A 107 -13.92 2.65 18.60
C TYR A 107 -13.32 1.25 18.38
N GLY A 108 -12.03 1.15 18.54
CA GLY A 108 -11.31 -0.11 18.39
C GLY A 108 -10.87 -0.46 16.97
N MET A 109 -11.31 0.28 15.94
CA MET A 109 -10.96 -0.03 14.55
C MET A 109 -9.48 0.20 14.27
N GLU A 110 -8.91 1.28 14.78
CA GLU A 110 -7.47 1.55 14.62
C GLU A 110 -6.63 0.46 15.26
N GLU A 111 -6.98 0.06 16.49
CA GLU A 111 -6.27 -1.02 17.18
C GLU A 111 -6.37 -2.32 16.41
N ALA A 112 -7.57 -2.65 15.91
CA ALA A 112 -7.78 -3.86 15.12
C ALA A 112 -6.94 -3.85 13.84
N ALA A 113 -6.85 -2.71 13.16
CA ALA A 113 -6.05 -2.57 11.95
C ALA A 113 -4.56 -2.79 12.24
N LEU A 114 -4.05 -2.15 13.29
CA LEU A 114 -2.64 -2.27 13.67
C LEU A 114 -2.30 -3.70 14.13
N GLU A 115 -3.16 -4.32 14.91
CA GLU A 115 -2.99 -5.71 15.36
C GLU A 115 -3.01 -6.70 14.20
N THR A 116 -3.82 -6.41 13.18
CA THR A 116 -3.91 -7.26 11.98
C THR A 116 -2.66 -7.19 11.13
N GLY A 117 -1.89 -6.11 11.25
CA GLY A 117 -0.63 -5.95 10.55
C GLY A 117 -0.51 -4.70 9.69
N CYS A 118 -1.45 -3.77 9.80
CA CYS A 118 -1.33 -2.46 9.14
C CYS A 118 -0.29 -1.62 9.90
N ASN A 119 0.47 -0.83 9.15
CA ASN A 119 1.50 0.03 9.74
C ASN A 119 0.95 1.39 10.14
N ILE A 120 0.00 1.91 9.36
CA ILE A 120 -0.60 3.22 9.58
C ILE A 120 -2.10 3.12 9.32
N TYR A 121 -2.87 3.91 10.05
CA TYR A 121 -4.32 3.98 9.94
C TYR A 121 -4.73 5.43 9.69
N LEU A 122 -5.52 5.65 8.64
CA LEU A 122 -6.05 6.97 8.29
C LEU A 122 -7.57 6.91 8.12
N SER A 123 -8.25 7.95 8.56
CA SER A 123 -9.70 8.08 8.42
C SER A 123 -10.05 8.82 7.14
N LYS A 124 -11.18 8.47 6.53
CA LYS A 124 -11.76 9.24 5.43
C LYS A 124 -12.54 10.44 6.00
N PRO A 125 -12.62 11.56 5.30
CA PRO A 125 -12.08 11.82 3.97
C PRO A 125 -10.55 11.93 4.01
N ILE A 126 -9.91 11.42 2.95
CA ILE A 126 -8.45 11.38 2.87
C ILE A 126 -7.90 12.79 2.70
N ASN A 127 -7.02 13.16 3.62
CA ASN A 127 -6.25 14.39 3.52
C ASN A 127 -4.91 14.06 2.86
N LEU A 128 -4.62 14.67 1.71
CA LEU A 128 -3.41 14.35 0.94
C LEU A 128 -2.13 14.72 1.69
N GLU A 129 -2.15 15.76 2.51
CA GLU A 129 -0.97 16.11 3.33
C GLU A 129 -0.70 15.06 4.40
N GLU A 130 -1.77 14.55 5.02
CA GLU A 130 -1.67 13.47 6.00
C GLU A 130 -1.17 12.19 5.36
N LEU A 131 -1.66 11.87 4.15
CA LEU A 131 -1.18 10.73 3.38
C LEU A 131 0.31 10.87 3.05
N ASP A 132 0.73 12.06 2.62
CA ASP A 132 2.14 12.33 2.32
C ASP A 132 3.03 12.13 3.55
N ARG A 133 2.61 12.61 4.70
CA ARG A 133 3.36 12.42 5.95
C ARG A 133 3.45 10.94 6.30
N ALA A 134 2.36 10.20 6.11
CA ALA A 134 2.33 8.76 6.36
C ALA A 134 3.33 8.02 5.45
N VAL A 135 3.31 8.33 4.17
CA VAL A 135 4.21 7.72 3.18
C VAL A 135 5.67 8.03 3.52
N LYS A 136 5.99 9.28 3.85
CA LYS A 136 7.33 9.69 4.27
C LYS A 136 7.78 8.96 5.53
N SER A 137 6.90 8.80 6.50
CA SER A 137 7.22 8.12 7.76
C SER A 137 7.60 6.65 7.56
N LEU A 138 7.18 6.05 6.44
CA LEU A 138 7.51 4.68 6.07
C LEU A 138 8.84 4.57 5.32
N GLY A 139 9.53 5.70 5.09
CA GLY A 139 10.83 5.72 4.45
C GLY A 139 10.83 5.96 2.95
N PHE A 140 9.69 6.25 2.36
CA PHE A 140 9.62 6.54 0.92
C PHE A 140 10.00 7.99 0.64
N LEU A 141 10.65 8.20 -0.50
CA LEU A 141 10.89 9.53 -1.03
C LEU A 141 9.63 9.99 -1.78
N VAL A 142 9.21 11.21 -1.51
CA VAL A 142 7.95 11.72 -2.07
C VAL A 142 8.19 13.03 -2.80
#